data_04507d3be0bfad0f191a35ba7a89bf4c
#
_entry.id   04507d3be0bfad0f191a35ba7a89bf4c
#
_cell.length_a   1.000
_cell.length_b   1.000
_cell.length_c   1.000
_cell.angle_alpha   90.00
_cell.angle_beta   90.00
_cell.angle_gamma   90.00
#
_symmetry.space_group_name_H-M   'P 1'
#
loop_
_entity.id
_entity.type
_entity.pdbx_description
1 polymer ?
#
loop_
_entity_poly.entity_id
_entity_poly.type
_entity_poly.pdbx_seq_one_letter_code
_entity_poly.pdbx_strand_id
1 'polypeptide(L)'
;AENFQIGVSTGMAINGMIPVSVVPRWNFLLCATDQIVNHLDKMESMSDGACNPKVIIRVAKGSEKPVDPQDQHKGNFADAFKLLCTNIDIIELDTPESILEGYQFAYNNSRSTILVEFPDYGK
;
A
#
# COMPACT_ATOMS: atom_id res chain seq x y z
N ALA A 1 -11.10 9.32 -5.77
CA ALA A 1 -11.49 7.89 -5.83
C ALA A 1 -10.63 7.02 -4.91
N GLU A 2 -9.30 7.21 -4.92
CA GLU A 2 -8.39 6.38 -4.12
C GLU A 2 -8.60 6.55 -2.61
N ASN A 3 -8.90 7.76 -2.16
CA ASN A 3 -9.23 8.02 -0.76
C ASN A 3 -10.48 7.21 -0.34
N PHE A 4 -11.52 7.22 -1.15
CA PHE A 4 -12.72 6.42 -0.94
C PHE A 4 -12.42 4.91 -0.99
N GLN A 5 -11.61 4.47 -1.95
CA GLN A 5 -11.22 3.06 -2.10
C GLN A 5 -10.52 2.53 -0.83
N ILE A 6 -9.56 3.27 -0.29
CA ILE A 6 -8.87 2.88 0.94
C ILE A 6 -9.82 2.92 2.15
N GLY A 7 -10.71 3.90 2.22
CA GLY A 7 -11.73 3.97 3.26
C GLY A 7 -12.66 2.76 3.24
N VAL A 8 -13.13 2.35 2.07
CA VAL A 8 -13.94 1.12 1.90
C VAL A 8 -13.16 -0.12 2.32
N SER A 9 -11.90 -0.23 1.88
CA SER A 9 -11.02 -1.36 2.26
C SER A 9 -10.82 -1.43 3.77
N THR A 10 -10.66 -0.29 4.43
CA THR A 10 -10.55 -0.22 5.89
C THR A 10 -11.84 -0.73 6.55
N GLY A 11 -13.01 -0.31 6.06
CA GLY A 11 -14.31 -0.80 6.54
C GLY A 11 -14.49 -2.30 6.35
N MET A 12 -14.06 -2.84 5.22
CA MET A 12 -14.06 -4.28 4.96
C MET A 12 -13.16 -5.03 5.95
N ALA A 13 -11.97 -4.49 6.22
CA ALA A 13 -11.02 -5.09 7.16
C ALA A 13 -11.54 -5.08 8.60
N ILE A 14 -12.24 -4.03 9.02
CA ILE A 14 -12.92 -3.97 10.33
C ILE A 14 -13.95 -5.10 10.47
N ASN A 15 -14.58 -5.49 9.37
CA ASN A 15 -15.56 -6.58 9.33
C ASN A 15 -14.93 -7.97 9.11
N GLY A 16 -13.63 -8.12 9.28
CA GLY A 16 -12.93 -9.40 9.26
C GLY A 16 -12.46 -9.89 7.89
N MET A 17 -12.59 -9.07 6.86
CA MET A 17 -12.03 -9.37 5.53
C MET A 17 -10.55 -9.00 5.48
N ILE A 18 -9.83 -9.55 4.49
CA ILE A 18 -8.47 -9.12 4.14
C ILE A 18 -8.53 -8.55 2.72
N PRO A 19 -8.91 -7.28 2.57
CA PRO A 19 -9.00 -6.65 1.26
C PRO A 19 -7.59 -6.43 0.66
N VAL A 20 -7.48 -6.68 -0.64
CA VAL A 20 -6.33 -6.28 -1.44
C VAL A 20 -6.76 -5.10 -2.31
N SER A 21 -6.28 -3.92 -1.97
CA SER A 21 -6.59 -2.69 -2.71
C SER A 21 -5.51 -2.42 -3.73
N VAL A 22 -5.87 -2.41 -5.02
CA VAL A 22 -4.93 -2.24 -6.12
C VAL A 22 -5.00 -0.81 -6.64
N VAL A 23 -3.86 -0.12 -6.56
CA VAL A 23 -3.68 1.21 -7.12
C VAL A 23 -2.57 1.14 -8.18
N PRO A 24 -2.81 1.55 -9.43
CA PRO A 24 -1.88 1.27 -10.51
C PRO A 24 -0.53 2.00 -10.40
N ARG A 25 -0.49 3.15 -9.73
CA ARG A 25 0.73 3.95 -9.56
C ARG A 25 0.73 4.73 -8.25
N TRP A 26 1.92 4.95 -7.69
CA TRP A 26 2.13 5.74 -6.49
C TRP A 26 1.47 7.12 -6.52
N ASN A 27 1.55 7.81 -7.66
CA ASN A 27 0.98 9.14 -7.79
C ASN A 27 -0.53 9.18 -7.52
N PHE A 28 -1.26 8.12 -7.85
CA PHE A 28 -2.67 8.01 -7.50
C PHE A 28 -2.87 7.66 -6.02
N LEU A 29 -1.98 6.87 -5.43
CA LEU A 29 -2.07 6.53 -4.00
C LEU A 29 -1.87 7.76 -3.11
N LEU A 30 -1.16 8.79 -3.58
CA LEU A 30 -1.05 10.07 -2.85
C LEU A 30 -2.41 10.70 -2.55
N CYS A 31 -3.40 10.48 -3.40
CA CYS A 31 -4.77 10.95 -3.16
C CYS A 31 -5.44 10.29 -1.94
N ALA A 32 -4.90 9.16 -1.46
CA ALA A 32 -5.39 8.44 -0.30
C ALA A 32 -4.51 8.62 0.94
N THR A 33 -3.58 9.56 0.94
CA THR A 33 -2.63 9.77 2.04
C THR A 33 -3.34 9.97 3.37
N ASP A 34 -4.42 10.75 3.41
CA ASP A 34 -5.21 10.97 4.62
C ASP A 34 -5.77 9.65 5.18
N GLN A 35 -6.43 8.84 4.35
CA GLN A 35 -7.00 7.56 4.78
C GLN A 35 -5.95 6.57 5.26
N ILE A 36 -4.76 6.60 4.67
CA ILE A 36 -3.65 5.72 5.05
C ILE A 36 -3.01 6.19 6.35
N VAL A 37 -2.58 7.46 6.40
CA VAL A 37 -1.72 7.98 7.48
C VAL A 37 -2.53 8.36 8.71
N ASN A 38 -3.68 9.01 8.54
CA ASN A 38 -4.49 9.50 9.66
C ASN A 38 -5.51 8.48 10.16
N HIS A 39 -5.90 7.51 9.35
CA HIS A 39 -6.93 6.54 9.71
C HIS A 39 -6.38 5.12 9.82
N LEU A 40 -6.04 4.46 8.72
CA LEU A 40 -5.61 3.07 8.71
C LEU A 40 -4.40 2.83 9.64
N ASP A 41 -3.39 3.67 9.55
CA ASP A 41 -2.16 3.58 10.35
C ASP A 41 -2.37 3.81 11.85
N LYS A 42 -3.37 4.62 12.20
CA LYS A 42 -3.60 5.06 13.59
C LYS A 42 -4.71 4.29 14.32
N MET A 43 -5.49 3.51 13.61
CA MET A 43 -6.71 2.91 14.17
C MET A 43 -6.44 2.00 15.36
N GLU A 44 -5.36 1.20 15.31
CA GLU A 44 -4.96 0.34 16.42
C GLU A 44 -4.62 1.18 17.67
N SER A 45 -3.77 2.18 17.54
CA SER A 45 -3.38 3.04 18.67
C SER A 45 -4.54 3.89 19.20
N MET A 46 -5.39 4.40 18.33
CA MET A 46 -6.56 5.21 18.72
C MET A 46 -7.64 4.39 19.41
N SER A 47 -7.74 3.09 19.12
CA SER A 47 -8.69 2.17 19.73
C SER A 47 -8.12 1.39 20.92
N ASP A 48 -6.90 1.69 21.33
CA ASP A 48 -6.18 0.96 22.39
C ASP A 48 -6.10 -0.56 22.07
N GLY A 49 -5.82 -0.88 20.81
CA GLY A 49 -5.72 -2.24 20.30
C GLY A 49 -7.05 -2.95 20.02
N ALA A 50 -8.19 -2.31 20.27
CA ALA A 50 -9.50 -2.93 20.06
C ALA A 50 -9.85 -3.11 18.57
N CYS A 51 -9.26 -2.29 17.71
CA CYS A 51 -9.50 -2.33 16.28
C CYS A 51 -8.18 -2.22 15.52
N ASN A 52 -7.79 -3.30 14.85
CA ASN A 52 -6.58 -3.34 14.02
C ASN A 52 -6.94 -3.89 12.63
N PRO A 53 -7.48 -3.04 11.74
CA PRO A 53 -7.83 -3.46 10.40
C PRO A 53 -6.59 -3.80 9.59
N LYS A 54 -6.66 -4.89 8.83
CA LYS A 54 -5.58 -5.35 7.97
C LYS A 54 -5.97 -5.18 6.50
N VAL A 55 -5.31 -4.26 5.83
CA VAL A 55 -5.47 -3.98 4.40
C VAL A 55 -4.13 -4.24 3.71
N ILE A 56 -4.17 -4.94 2.58
CA ILE A 56 -3.01 -5.07 1.69
C ILE A 56 -3.21 -4.07 0.56
N ILE A 57 -2.29 -3.14 0.41
CA ILE A 57 -2.31 -2.15 -0.67
C ILE A 57 -1.21 -2.52 -1.67
N ARG A 58 -1.62 -2.86 -2.87
CA ARG A 58 -0.70 -3.08 -3.99
C ARG A 58 -0.58 -1.81 -4.79
N VAL A 59 0.63 -1.30 -4.95
CA VAL A 59 0.92 -0.11 -5.75
C VAL A 59 2.15 -0.34 -6.61
N ALA A 60 2.23 0.29 -7.77
CA ALA A 60 3.42 0.19 -8.62
C ALA A 60 4.16 1.53 -8.71
N LYS A 61 5.49 1.46 -8.73
CA LYS A 61 6.32 2.52 -9.27
C LYS A 61 5.97 2.71 -10.75
N GLY A 62 5.98 3.95 -11.23
CA GLY A 62 5.68 4.22 -12.63
C GLY A 62 6.69 3.58 -13.59
N SER A 63 6.16 2.88 -14.60
CA SER A 63 6.95 2.30 -15.68
C SER A 63 7.26 3.34 -16.75
N GLU A 64 8.45 3.27 -17.36
CA GLU A 64 8.83 4.09 -18.50
C GLU A 64 8.58 3.39 -19.84
N LYS A 65 8.26 2.11 -19.81
CA LYS A 65 8.05 1.29 -21.02
C LYS A 65 6.70 0.58 -20.97
N PRO A 66 6.04 0.35 -22.09
CA PRO A 66 6.40 0.76 -23.47
C PRO A 66 6.14 2.25 -23.76
N VAL A 67 5.45 2.96 -22.88
CA VAL A 67 5.13 4.40 -23.02
C VAL A 67 5.62 5.13 -21.78
N ASP A 68 6.41 6.18 -21.98
CA ASP A 68 6.84 7.04 -20.89
C ASP A 68 5.69 7.95 -20.42
N PRO A 69 5.23 7.81 -19.16
CA PRO A 69 4.13 8.61 -18.63
C PRO A 69 4.53 10.00 -18.16
N GLN A 70 5.77 10.40 -18.39
CA GLN A 70 6.38 11.65 -17.92
C GLN A 70 6.51 11.70 -16.38
N ASP A 71 7.12 12.75 -15.87
CA ASP A 71 7.48 12.89 -14.45
C ASP A 71 6.29 12.78 -13.50
N GLN A 72 5.11 13.16 -13.95
CA GLN A 72 3.89 13.10 -13.15
C GLN A 72 3.51 11.69 -12.69
N HIS A 73 3.99 10.64 -13.36
CA HIS A 73 3.56 9.26 -13.08
C HIS A 73 4.72 8.28 -12.83
N LYS A 74 5.92 8.79 -12.57
CA LYS A 74 7.12 7.96 -12.33
C LYS A 74 7.52 7.84 -10.86
N GLY A 75 6.79 8.50 -9.96
CA GLY A 75 7.19 8.60 -8.56
C GLY A 75 7.26 7.24 -7.86
N ASN A 76 8.20 7.14 -6.94
CA ASN A 76 8.24 6.13 -5.89
C ASN A 76 8.28 6.88 -4.54
N PHE A 77 7.25 6.75 -3.76
CA PHE A 77 7.12 7.46 -2.48
C PHE A 77 7.22 6.50 -1.28
N ALA A 78 7.81 5.32 -1.48
CA ALA A 78 7.97 4.31 -0.42
C ALA A 78 8.67 4.88 0.81
N ASP A 79 9.79 5.59 0.64
CA ASP A 79 10.55 6.15 1.75
C ASP A 79 9.78 7.25 2.49
N ALA A 80 9.01 8.07 1.77
CA ALA A 80 8.16 9.06 2.40
C ALA A 80 7.08 8.39 3.28
N PHE A 81 6.45 7.33 2.79
CA PHE A 81 5.44 6.60 3.56
C PHE A 81 6.04 5.82 4.74
N LYS A 82 7.28 5.31 4.62
CA LYS A 82 8.01 4.73 5.77
C LYS A 82 8.23 5.74 6.90
N LEU A 83 8.37 7.02 6.56
CA LEU A 83 8.47 8.10 7.57
C LEU A 83 7.11 8.52 8.14
N LEU A 84 6.06 8.48 7.32
CA LEU A 84 4.71 8.90 7.71
C LEU A 84 3.97 7.85 8.53
N CYS A 85 4.18 6.56 8.22
CA CYS A 85 3.46 5.45 8.84
C CYS A 85 4.26 4.85 10.01
N THR A 86 3.55 4.46 11.06
CA THR A 86 4.13 3.82 12.25
C THR A 86 3.66 2.37 12.42
N ASN A 87 2.52 2.01 11.84
CA ASN A 87 1.89 0.71 11.98
C ASN A 87 1.54 0.03 10.64
N ILE A 88 2.08 0.55 9.54
CA ILE A 88 1.95 -0.02 8.20
C ILE A 88 3.34 -0.37 7.68
N ASP A 89 3.52 -1.61 7.24
CA ASP A 89 4.77 -2.03 6.61
C ASP A 89 4.78 -1.64 5.13
N ILE A 90 5.89 -1.08 4.65
CA ILE A 90 6.08 -0.74 3.24
C ILE A 90 7.22 -1.62 2.70
N ILE A 91 6.89 -2.48 1.74
CA ILE A 91 7.82 -3.48 1.18
C ILE A 91 7.96 -3.25 -0.32
N GLU A 92 9.18 -3.06 -0.77
CA GLU A 92 9.51 -2.94 -2.18
C GLU A 92 9.83 -4.32 -2.76
N LEU A 93 9.12 -4.68 -3.82
CA LEU A 93 9.19 -5.98 -4.48
C LEU A 93 10.08 -5.86 -5.72
N ASP A 94 11.38 -5.89 -5.52
CA ASP A 94 12.39 -5.60 -6.53
C ASP A 94 13.00 -6.85 -7.19
N THR A 95 12.63 -8.05 -6.77
CA THR A 95 13.01 -9.33 -7.38
C THR A 95 11.80 -10.26 -7.53
N PRO A 96 11.85 -11.25 -8.43
CA PRO A 96 10.77 -12.26 -8.52
C PRO A 96 10.52 -12.99 -7.20
N GLU A 97 11.57 -13.28 -6.45
CA GLU A 97 11.49 -13.93 -5.14
C GLU A 97 10.82 -13.04 -4.12
N SER A 98 11.17 -11.74 -4.10
CA SER A 98 10.59 -10.77 -3.17
C SER A 98 9.08 -10.55 -3.39
N ILE A 99 8.58 -10.80 -4.60
CA ILE A 99 7.14 -10.74 -4.88
C ILE A 99 6.40 -11.80 -4.05
N LEU A 100 6.80 -13.06 -4.18
CA LEU A 100 6.16 -14.15 -3.44
C LEU A 100 6.29 -13.96 -1.92
N GLU A 101 7.49 -13.67 -1.45
CA GLU A 101 7.78 -13.45 -0.04
C GLU A 101 7.00 -12.26 0.52
N GLY A 102 6.93 -11.15 -0.22
CA GLY A 102 6.21 -9.96 0.19
C GLY A 102 4.71 -10.18 0.33
N TYR A 103 4.08 -10.89 -0.61
CA TYR A 103 2.66 -11.23 -0.50
C TYR A 103 2.38 -12.24 0.61
N GLN A 104 3.26 -13.22 0.82
CA GLN A 104 3.15 -14.15 1.95
C GLN A 104 3.29 -13.42 3.29
N PHE A 105 4.26 -12.51 3.41
CA PHE A 105 4.42 -11.67 4.58
C PHE A 105 3.17 -10.84 4.84
N ALA A 106 2.68 -10.11 3.83
CA ALA A 106 1.48 -9.27 3.96
C ALA A 106 0.25 -10.07 4.37
N TYR A 107 0.07 -11.28 3.85
CA TYR A 107 -1.03 -12.16 4.22
C TYR A 107 -0.93 -12.67 5.65
N ASN A 108 0.26 -13.04 6.13
CA ASN A 108 0.48 -13.63 7.44
C ASN A 108 0.69 -12.60 8.55
N ASN A 109 1.09 -11.38 8.21
CA ASN A 109 1.31 -10.30 9.17
C ASN A 109 -0.02 -9.82 9.79
N SER A 110 0.01 -9.33 11.01
CA SER A 110 -1.16 -8.77 11.70
C SER A 110 -1.46 -7.33 11.30
N ARG A 111 -0.51 -6.63 10.66
CA ARG A 111 -0.62 -5.22 10.26
C ARG A 111 -0.95 -5.08 8.78
N SER A 112 -1.41 -3.89 8.40
CA SER A 112 -1.53 -3.51 7.00
C SER A 112 -0.16 -3.41 6.33
N THR A 113 -0.12 -3.65 5.02
CA THR A 113 1.12 -3.64 4.24
C THR A 113 0.89 -2.92 2.92
N ILE A 114 1.81 -2.04 2.53
CA ILE A 114 1.90 -1.49 1.17
C ILE A 114 2.99 -2.27 0.43
N LEU A 115 2.59 -2.97 -0.62
CA LEU A 115 3.48 -3.70 -1.51
C LEU A 115 3.75 -2.86 -2.76
N VAL A 116 5.02 -2.56 -3.01
CA VAL A 116 5.45 -1.70 -4.12
C VAL A 116 6.06 -2.55 -5.22
N GLU A 117 5.38 -2.64 -6.35
CA GLU A 117 5.85 -3.38 -7.51
C GLU A 117 6.65 -2.50 -8.48
N PHE A 118 7.56 -3.12 -9.21
CA PHE A 118 8.42 -2.50 -10.22
C PHE A 118 8.10 -3.09 -11.60
N PRO A 119 7.18 -2.47 -12.38
CA PRO A 119 6.72 -3.04 -13.64
C PRO A 119 7.80 -3.23 -14.71
N ASP A 120 8.90 -2.48 -14.63
CA ASP A 120 10.02 -2.58 -15.56
C ASP A 120 11.04 -3.66 -15.18
N TYR A 121 10.79 -4.36 -14.08
CA TYR A 121 11.67 -5.40 -13.57
C TYR A 121 11.64 -6.64 -14.49
N GLY A 122 12.80 -7.13 -14.88
CA GLY A 122 12.90 -8.33 -15.70
C GLY A 122 12.70 -8.13 -17.21
N LYS A 123 12.73 -6.91 -17.69
CA LYS A 123 12.71 -6.59 -19.13
C LYS A 123 14.10 -6.30 -19.67
#